data_f959dc98dd502d4663c744f9234d9e2e
#
_entry.id   f959dc98dd502d4663c744f9234d9e2e
#
_cell.length_a   1.000
_cell.length_b   1.000
_cell.length_c   1.000
_cell.angle_alpha   90.00
_cell.angle_beta   90.00
_cell.angle_gamma   90.00
#
_symmetry.space_group_name_H-M   'P 1'
#
loop_
_entity.id
_entity.type
_entity.pdbx_description
1 polymer ?
#
loop_
_entity_poly.entity_id
_entity_poly.type
_entity_poly.pdbx_seq_one_letter_code
_entity_poly.pdbx_strand_id
1 'polypeptide(L)'
;AFAFEGSKDIVARLEDYFGEAFPFPKLDQITTPILPGAMENAGADLYNDAILILDEKASVDRKRDFGRVVAHELAHQWFGDLVTPAWWDDIWLNESFANWMGYRIGSEWRPDLKLAAGANAEGFAAMDTDSLLAGRPIRQKITANAQIDSSFDSITYGKGGQVVAMIAAFMGDEKFRSGVRRYMAAHRHGNATSDDFFAALAEAAGDPRIVPALRSFTDQQGVPLLIFGRKGNRFTVSQSRYVPLGVAPPATQWIVPVCA
;
A
#
# COMPACT_ATOMS: atom_id res chain seq x y z
N ALA A 1 18.01 -5.32 -21.52
CA ALA A 1 19.09 -5.14 -20.53
C ALA A 1 18.58 -4.35 -19.31
N PHE A 2 18.13 -3.07 -19.47
CA PHE A 2 17.74 -2.23 -18.32
C PHE A 2 16.67 -2.88 -17.43
N ALA A 3 15.53 -3.27 -18.00
CA ALA A 3 14.43 -3.88 -17.24
C ALA A 3 14.86 -5.17 -16.56
N PHE A 4 15.59 -6.03 -17.23
CA PHE A 4 16.06 -7.31 -16.65
C PHE A 4 16.95 -7.09 -15.41
N GLU A 5 17.94 -6.20 -15.51
CA GLU A 5 18.83 -5.92 -14.38
C GLU A 5 18.07 -5.21 -13.24
N GLY A 6 17.19 -4.26 -13.59
CA GLY A 6 16.36 -3.58 -12.61
C GLY A 6 15.41 -4.51 -11.86
N SER A 7 14.75 -5.42 -12.56
CA SER A 7 13.86 -6.42 -11.93
C SER A 7 14.63 -7.37 -11.02
N LYS A 8 15.82 -7.81 -11.44
CA LYS A 8 16.68 -8.66 -10.62
C LYS A 8 17.07 -7.97 -9.30
N ASP A 9 17.45 -6.69 -9.37
CA ASP A 9 17.81 -5.92 -8.17
C ASP A 9 16.59 -5.71 -7.25
N ILE A 10 15.40 -5.49 -7.84
CA ILE A 10 14.16 -5.34 -7.10
C ILE A 10 13.77 -6.64 -6.39
N VAL A 11 13.84 -7.80 -7.09
CA VAL A 11 13.60 -9.12 -6.48
C VAL A 11 14.51 -9.35 -5.28
N ALA A 12 15.80 -9.10 -5.42
CA ALA A 12 16.76 -9.30 -4.32
C ALA A 12 16.42 -8.44 -3.08
N ARG A 13 15.94 -7.21 -3.28
CA ARG A 13 15.48 -6.33 -2.19
C ARG A 13 14.20 -6.83 -1.54
N LEU A 14 13.27 -7.36 -2.32
CA LEU A 14 12.03 -7.97 -1.82
C LEU A 14 12.33 -9.25 -1.03
N GLU A 15 13.22 -10.12 -1.52
CA GLU A 15 13.69 -11.30 -0.78
C GLU A 15 14.29 -10.91 0.57
N ASP A 16 15.14 -9.87 0.60
CA ASP A 16 15.68 -9.34 1.86
C ASP A 16 14.56 -8.77 2.74
N TYR A 17 13.62 -8.02 2.19
CA TYR A 17 12.52 -7.44 2.97
C TYR A 17 11.63 -8.52 3.60
N PHE A 18 11.15 -9.48 2.81
CA PHE A 18 10.30 -10.56 3.29
C PHE A 18 11.07 -11.62 4.13
N GLY A 19 12.39 -11.70 3.96
CA GLY A 19 13.22 -12.72 4.59
C GLY A 19 12.97 -14.11 4.04
N GLU A 20 12.50 -14.18 2.80
CA GLU A 20 12.11 -15.41 2.10
C GLU A 20 12.49 -15.28 0.62
N ALA A 21 13.12 -16.31 0.06
CA ALA A 21 13.43 -16.37 -1.35
C ALA A 21 12.17 -16.26 -2.23
N PHE A 22 12.37 -15.89 -3.50
CA PHE A 22 11.28 -15.82 -4.47
C PHE A 22 10.45 -17.10 -4.44
N PRO A 23 9.12 -17.04 -4.23
CA PRO A 23 8.32 -18.20 -3.83
C PRO A 23 7.98 -19.17 -4.96
N PHE A 24 8.26 -18.80 -6.23
CA PHE A 24 7.91 -19.63 -7.38
C PHE A 24 9.15 -20.16 -8.10
N PRO A 25 9.03 -21.27 -8.90
CA PRO A 25 10.18 -21.89 -9.58
C PRO A 25 10.83 -21.00 -10.64
N LYS A 26 10.12 -20.02 -11.18
CA LYS A 26 10.59 -19.07 -12.21
C LYS A 26 9.83 -17.75 -12.12
N LEU A 27 10.36 -16.73 -12.74
CA LEU A 27 9.68 -15.47 -13.00
C LEU A 27 9.77 -15.17 -14.49
N ASP A 28 8.65 -15.11 -15.17
CA ASP A 28 8.53 -14.57 -16.51
C ASP A 28 7.94 -13.15 -16.43
N GLN A 29 8.56 -12.20 -17.11
CA GLN A 29 8.01 -10.86 -17.27
C GLN A 29 7.60 -10.67 -18.73
N ILE A 30 6.30 -10.55 -18.96
CA ILE A 30 5.68 -10.60 -20.28
C ILE A 30 5.15 -9.21 -20.60
N THR A 31 5.44 -8.68 -21.79
CA THR A 31 4.92 -7.40 -22.25
C THR A 31 3.71 -7.56 -23.16
N THR A 32 2.80 -6.61 -23.09
CA THR A 32 1.63 -6.55 -23.97
C THR A 32 1.15 -5.10 -24.16
N PRO A 33 0.77 -4.71 -25.38
CA PRO A 33 0.27 -3.35 -25.64
C PRO A 33 -1.19 -3.13 -25.19
N ILE A 34 -1.94 -4.18 -24.87
CA ILE A 34 -3.39 -4.08 -24.59
C ILE A 34 -3.72 -3.94 -23.11
N LEU A 35 -2.79 -4.27 -22.19
CA LEU A 35 -3.01 -4.10 -20.76
C LEU A 35 -2.75 -2.64 -20.37
N PRO A 36 -3.64 -1.95 -19.64
CA PRO A 36 -3.43 -0.55 -19.28
C PRO A 36 -2.37 -0.30 -18.19
N GLY A 37 -1.99 -1.33 -17.46
CA GLY A 37 -1.02 -1.30 -16.35
C GLY A 37 -0.16 -2.54 -16.32
N ALA A 38 -0.20 -3.27 -15.23
CA ALA A 38 0.47 -4.56 -15.06
C ALA A 38 -0.45 -5.54 -14.31
N MET A 39 0.00 -6.79 -14.18
CA MET A 39 -0.73 -7.87 -13.51
C MET A 39 0.27 -8.87 -12.92
N GLU A 40 0.09 -9.18 -11.68
CA GLU A 40 0.98 -9.93 -10.81
C GLU A 40 0.89 -11.46 -10.91
N ASN A 41 0.43 -12.05 -11.99
CA ASN A 41 0.25 -13.52 -12.03
C ASN A 41 1.45 -14.28 -11.45
N ALA A 42 1.19 -15.24 -10.57
CA ALA A 42 2.20 -15.99 -9.83
C ALA A 42 3.30 -16.58 -10.74
N GLY A 43 4.53 -16.07 -10.63
CA GLY A 43 5.67 -16.44 -11.45
C GLY A 43 5.61 -15.99 -12.90
N ALA A 44 4.63 -15.15 -13.32
CA ALA A 44 4.44 -14.74 -14.70
C ALA A 44 3.76 -13.36 -14.82
N ASP A 45 4.43 -12.30 -14.41
CA ASP A 45 3.92 -10.93 -14.44
C ASP A 45 3.68 -10.44 -15.85
N LEU A 46 2.57 -9.72 -16.07
CA LEU A 46 2.28 -9.02 -17.31
C LEU A 46 2.43 -7.52 -17.13
N TYR A 47 2.98 -6.84 -18.14
CA TYR A 47 3.19 -5.40 -18.13
C TYR A 47 2.77 -4.77 -19.44
N ASN A 48 2.25 -3.54 -19.38
CA ASN A 48 2.19 -2.72 -20.59
C ASN A 48 3.60 -2.51 -21.15
N ASP A 49 3.72 -2.56 -22.49
CA ASP A 49 4.99 -2.34 -23.20
C ASP A 49 5.71 -1.07 -22.73
N ALA A 50 4.97 0.00 -22.46
CA ALA A 50 5.54 1.28 -22.03
C ALA A 50 6.22 1.21 -20.65
N ILE A 51 5.87 0.25 -19.81
CA ILE A 51 6.46 0.06 -18.47
C ILE A 51 7.78 -0.72 -18.59
N LEU A 52 7.77 -1.85 -19.29
CA LEU A 52 8.90 -2.78 -19.23
C LEU A 52 9.91 -2.59 -20.41
N ILE A 53 9.46 -2.12 -21.57
CA ILE A 53 10.35 -1.89 -22.72
C ILE A 53 10.99 -0.51 -22.65
N LEU A 54 12.11 -0.43 -21.95
CA LEU A 54 12.90 0.80 -21.81
C LEU A 54 14.41 0.51 -21.77
N ASP A 55 15.19 1.55 -21.98
CA ASP A 55 16.65 1.53 -21.93
C ASP A 55 17.20 2.66 -21.03
N GLU A 56 18.53 2.76 -20.96
CA GLU A 56 19.21 3.78 -20.18
C GLU A 56 18.91 5.23 -20.63
N LYS A 57 18.44 5.43 -21.86
CA LYS A 57 18.10 6.75 -22.42
C LYS A 57 16.65 7.13 -22.16
N ALA A 58 15.85 6.22 -21.59
CA ALA A 58 14.46 6.52 -21.23
C ALA A 58 14.37 7.72 -20.29
N SER A 59 13.28 8.48 -20.38
CA SER A 59 13.04 9.64 -19.50
C SER A 59 13.03 9.24 -18.03
N VAL A 60 13.26 10.21 -17.16
CA VAL A 60 13.20 10.02 -15.69
C VAL A 60 11.84 9.48 -15.28
N ASP A 61 10.75 9.98 -15.87
CA ASP A 61 9.40 9.54 -15.52
C ASP A 61 9.15 8.08 -15.91
N ARG A 62 9.59 7.65 -17.10
CA ARG A 62 9.52 6.23 -17.48
C ARG A 62 10.32 5.32 -16.56
N LYS A 63 11.48 5.78 -16.08
CA LYS A 63 12.28 5.03 -15.11
C LYS A 63 11.60 4.98 -13.73
N ARG A 64 10.92 6.06 -13.34
CA ARG A 64 10.10 6.07 -12.12
C ARG A 64 8.93 5.11 -12.21
N ASP A 65 8.20 5.13 -13.33
CA ASP A 65 7.08 4.21 -13.57
C ASP A 65 7.55 2.76 -13.54
N PHE A 66 8.65 2.44 -14.24
CA PHE A 66 9.28 1.13 -14.16
C PHE A 66 9.57 0.74 -12.70
N GLY A 67 10.32 1.55 -11.97
CA GLY A 67 10.74 1.23 -10.61
C GLY A 67 9.56 1.03 -9.65
N ARG A 68 8.53 1.87 -9.76
CA ARG A 68 7.32 1.80 -8.94
C ARG A 68 6.47 0.58 -9.30
N VAL A 69 6.12 0.42 -10.58
CA VAL A 69 5.21 -0.64 -11.02
C VAL A 69 5.85 -2.01 -10.90
N VAL A 70 7.09 -2.18 -11.35
CA VAL A 70 7.77 -3.49 -11.23
C VAL A 70 7.97 -3.90 -9.78
N ALA A 71 8.29 -2.95 -8.88
CA ALA A 71 8.39 -3.28 -7.45
C ALA A 71 7.02 -3.57 -6.81
N HIS A 72 5.93 -2.99 -7.33
CA HIS A 72 4.55 -3.30 -6.94
C HIS A 72 4.18 -4.73 -7.32
N GLU A 73 4.25 -5.06 -8.61
CA GLU A 73 3.87 -6.40 -9.11
C GLU A 73 4.75 -7.51 -8.49
N LEU A 74 6.05 -7.26 -8.36
CA LEU A 74 6.95 -8.23 -7.74
C LEU A 74 6.70 -8.40 -6.24
N ALA A 75 6.22 -7.37 -5.53
CA ALA A 75 5.84 -7.51 -4.13
C ALA A 75 4.64 -8.42 -3.94
N HIS A 76 3.71 -8.44 -4.89
CA HIS A 76 2.56 -9.34 -4.91
C HIS A 76 2.95 -10.82 -4.92
N GLN A 77 4.10 -11.18 -5.47
CA GLN A 77 4.55 -12.57 -5.50
C GLN A 77 4.62 -13.18 -4.08
N TRP A 78 4.90 -12.36 -3.07
CA TRP A 78 4.76 -12.73 -1.65
C TRP A 78 3.41 -12.32 -1.08
N PHE A 79 3.06 -11.04 -1.22
CA PHE A 79 1.89 -10.44 -0.58
C PHE A 79 0.73 -10.31 -1.58
N GLY A 80 0.00 -11.39 -1.76
CA GLY A 80 -1.06 -11.57 -2.73
C GLY A 80 -1.09 -13.00 -3.27
N ASP A 81 0.06 -13.49 -3.77
CA ASP A 81 0.17 -14.82 -4.37
C ASP A 81 0.57 -15.89 -3.37
N LEU A 82 1.67 -15.70 -2.63
CA LEU A 82 2.07 -16.67 -1.59
C LEU A 82 1.08 -16.67 -0.43
N VAL A 83 0.58 -15.50 -0.04
CA VAL A 83 -0.50 -15.32 0.92
C VAL A 83 -1.60 -14.51 0.26
N THR A 84 -2.72 -15.13 -0.03
CA THR A 84 -3.82 -14.56 -0.81
C THR A 84 -4.93 -14.02 0.12
N PRO A 85 -5.54 -12.86 -0.15
CA PRO A 85 -6.72 -12.41 0.59
C PRO A 85 -7.83 -13.45 0.59
N ALA A 86 -8.47 -13.67 1.74
CA ALA A 86 -9.53 -14.67 1.89
C ALA A 86 -10.77 -14.36 1.04
N TRP A 87 -11.01 -13.07 0.77
CA TRP A 87 -12.10 -12.60 -0.08
C TRP A 87 -11.82 -11.18 -0.59
N TRP A 88 -12.57 -10.75 -1.58
CA TRP A 88 -12.48 -9.43 -2.21
C TRP A 88 -12.67 -8.24 -1.26
N ASP A 89 -13.28 -8.43 -0.09
CA ASP A 89 -13.35 -7.41 0.96
C ASP A 89 -11.97 -6.92 1.40
N ASP A 90 -10.98 -7.80 1.32
CA ASP A 90 -9.61 -7.56 1.75
C ASP A 90 -8.63 -7.34 0.59
N ILE A 91 -9.13 -7.18 -0.65
CA ILE A 91 -8.27 -6.89 -1.82
C ILE A 91 -7.50 -5.57 -1.65
N TRP A 92 -8.06 -4.61 -0.92
CA TRP A 92 -7.39 -3.38 -0.59
C TRP A 92 -6.04 -3.62 0.08
N LEU A 93 -5.94 -4.60 0.96
CA LEU A 93 -4.70 -4.91 1.68
C LEU A 93 -3.61 -5.39 0.70
N ASN A 94 -3.99 -6.25 -0.25
CA ASN A 94 -3.11 -6.67 -1.32
C ASN A 94 -2.54 -5.46 -2.07
N GLU A 95 -3.41 -4.64 -2.63
CA GLU A 95 -3.05 -3.50 -3.47
C GLU A 95 -2.36 -2.36 -2.69
N SER A 96 -2.88 -2.03 -1.49
CA SER A 96 -2.30 -0.97 -0.68
C SER A 96 -0.90 -1.30 -0.19
N PHE A 97 -0.67 -2.56 0.19
CA PHE A 97 0.64 -3.02 0.62
C PHE A 97 1.63 -3.02 -0.55
N ALA A 98 1.23 -3.58 -1.70
CA ALA A 98 2.07 -3.59 -2.90
C ALA A 98 2.36 -2.17 -3.41
N ASN A 99 1.37 -1.27 -3.37
CA ASN A 99 1.58 0.13 -3.74
C ASN A 99 2.61 0.81 -2.83
N TRP A 100 2.51 0.60 -1.52
CA TRP A 100 3.51 1.09 -0.56
C TRP A 100 4.89 0.49 -0.83
N MET A 101 4.99 -0.81 -1.11
CA MET A 101 6.24 -1.50 -1.46
C MET A 101 6.82 -0.98 -2.78
N GLY A 102 5.99 -0.70 -3.77
CA GLY A 102 6.41 -0.11 -5.04
C GLY A 102 7.20 1.19 -4.84
N TYR A 103 6.70 2.07 -3.99
CA TYR A 103 7.41 3.29 -3.63
C TYR A 103 8.63 3.05 -2.75
N ARG A 104 8.54 2.17 -1.77
CA ARG A 104 9.63 1.85 -0.86
C ARG A 104 10.79 1.20 -1.59
N ILE A 105 10.56 0.06 -2.21
CA ILE A 105 11.60 -0.73 -2.88
C ILE A 105 12.12 -0.01 -4.12
N GLY A 106 11.24 0.66 -4.87
CA GLY A 106 11.66 1.49 -5.99
C GLY A 106 12.59 2.64 -5.57
N SER A 107 12.34 3.26 -4.40
CA SER A 107 13.24 4.27 -3.83
C SER A 107 14.57 3.70 -3.35
N GLU A 108 14.58 2.50 -2.80
CA GLU A 108 15.79 1.79 -2.40
C GLU A 108 16.61 1.32 -3.62
N TRP A 109 15.94 0.91 -4.69
CA TRP A 109 16.56 0.53 -5.96
C TRP A 109 17.26 1.73 -6.63
N ARG A 110 16.56 2.86 -6.73
CA ARG A 110 17.08 4.07 -7.40
C ARG A 110 16.74 5.34 -6.60
N PRO A 111 17.53 5.67 -5.55
CA PRO A 111 17.29 6.85 -4.71
C PRO A 111 17.32 8.17 -5.46
N ASP A 112 18.10 8.23 -6.55
CA ASP A 112 18.21 9.40 -7.44
C ASP A 112 16.91 9.75 -8.17
N LEU A 113 16.02 8.77 -8.37
CA LEU A 113 14.72 8.97 -9.01
C LEU A 113 13.66 9.60 -8.09
N LYS A 114 13.88 9.61 -6.75
CA LYS A 114 13.00 10.24 -5.74
C LYS A 114 11.54 9.77 -5.82
N LEU A 115 11.33 8.45 -5.95
CA LEU A 115 10.00 7.87 -6.11
C LEU A 115 9.07 8.17 -4.92
N ALA A 116 9.60 8.26 -3.70
CA ALA A 116 8.82 8.57 -2.49
C ALA A 116 8.00 9.87 -2.60
N ALA A 117 8.44 10.85 -3.40
CA ALA A 117 7.65 12.06 -3.63
C ALA A 117 6.32 11.77 -4.37
N GLY A 118 6.30 10.74 -5.22
CA GLY A 118 5.10 10.30 -5.92
C GLY A 118 4.03 9.73 -4.99
N ALA A 119 4.44 9.02 -3.92
CA ALA A 119 3.52 8.49 -2.93
C ALA A 119 2.69 9.59 -2.25
N ASN A 120 3.31 10.73 -1.93
CA ASN A 120 2.60 11.87 -1.35
C ASN A 120 1.59 12.47 -2.34
N ALA A 121 1.97 12.62 -3.62
CA ALA A 121 1.08 13.15 -4.65
C ALA A 121 -0.15 12.24 -4.84
N GLU A 122 0.04 10.92 -4.86
CA GLU A 122 -1.03 9.94 -4.95
C GLU A 122 -1.95 9.99 -3.70
N GLY A 123 -1.36 10.13 -2.51
CA GLY A 123 -2.11 10.31 -1.27
C GLY A 123 -2.99 11.57 -1.28
N PHE A 124 -2.48 12.71 -1.76
CA PHE A 124 -3.26 13.94 -1.90
C PHE A 124 -4.39 13.78 -2.93
N ALA A 125 -4.14 13.14 -4.06
CA ALA A 125 -5.19 12.86 -5.04
C ALA A 125 -6.30 11.96 -4.46
N ALA A 126 -5.96 10.97 -3.64
CA ALA A 126 -6.92 10.15 -2.92
C ALA A 126 -7.73 10.97 -1.89
N MET A 127 -7.11 11.95 -1.21
CA MET A 127 -7.80 12.85 -0.28
C MET A 127 -8.87 13.70 -0.96
N ASP A 128 -8.65 14.15 -2.19
CA ASP A 128 -9.66 14.91 -2.94
C ASP A 128 -10.94 14.09 -3.11
N THR A 129 -10.82 12.81 -3.47
CA THR A 129 -11.94 11.88 -3.56
C THR A 129 -12.58 11.59 -2.20
N ASP A 130 -11.76 11.31 -1.18
CA ASP A 130 -12.22 10.89 0.15
C ASP A 130 -12.78 12.04 1.00
N SER A 131 -12.51 13.30 0.62
CA SER A 131 -13.10 14.49 1.24
C SER A 131 -14.59 14.62 0.98
N LEU A 132 -15.10 14.03 -0.12
CA LEU A 132 -16.49 14.08 -0.50
C LEU A 132 -17.37 13.30 0.50
N LEU A 133 -18.62 13.74 0.69
CA LEU A 133 -19.56 13.01 1.55
C LEU A 133 -20.00 11.67 0.95
N ALA A 134 -20.09 11.61 -0.38
CA ALA A 134 -20.31 10.37 -1.10
C ALA A 134 -18.97 9.67 -1.36
N GLY A 135 -18.79 8.49 -0.81
CA GLY A 135 -17.55 7.72 -0.94
C GLY A 135 -17.67 6.37 -0.23
N ARG A 136 -16.56 5.68 -0.10
CA ARG A 136 -16.50 4.36 0.52
C ARG A 136 -15.35 4.25 1.53
N PRO A 137 -15.42 3.33 2.50
CA PRO A 137 -14.24 2.94 3.29
C PRO A 137 -13.20 2.26 2.41
N ILE A 138 -11.97 2.14 2.89
CA ILE A 138 -10.92 1.36 2.22
C ILE A 138 -11.38 -0.10 2.08
N ARG A 139 -11.73 -0.73 3.20
CA ARG A 139 -12.31 -2.07 3.24
C ARG A 139 -13.82 -1.98 3.00
N GLN A 140 -14.25 -2.42 1.83
CA GLN A 140 -15.69 -2.48 1.53
C GLN A 140 -16.15 -3.92 1.37
N LYS A 141 -17.38 -4.19 1.80
CA LYS A 141 -17.97 -5.51 1.64
C LYS A 141 -18.31 -5.78 0.17
N ILE A 142 -17.80 -6.88 -0.37
CA ILE A 142 -18.04 -7.33 -1.73
C ILE A 142 -18.95 -8.56 -1.69
N THR A 143 -20.17 -8.40 -2.21
CA THR A 143 -21.20 -9.44 -2.21
C THR A 143 -21.59 -9.90 -3.63
N ALA A 144 -21.13 -9.20 -4.66
CA ALA A 144 -21.41 -9.50 -6.06
C ALA A 144 -20.20 -9.15 -6.94
N ASN A 145 -20.01 -9.91 -8.02
CA ASN A 145 -18.89 -9.72 -8.95
C ASN A 145 -18.85 -8.30 -9.56
N ALA A 146 -20.00 -7.69 -9.81
CA ALA A 146 -20.08 -6.32 -10.34
C ALA A 146 -19.48 -5.24 -9.41
N GLN A 147 -19.20 -5.56 -8.15
CA GLN A 147 -18.58 -4.66 -7.18
C GLN A 147 -17.04 -4.75 -7.17
N ILE A 148 -16.46 -5.81 -7.76
CA ILE A 148 -15.01 -6.07 -7.70
C ILE A 148 -14.24 -4.96 -8.38
N ASP A 149 -14.61 -4.60 -9.63
CA ASP A 149 -13.88 -3.58 -10.40
C ASP A 149 -13.85 -2.21 -9.70
N SER A 150 -14.90 -1.88 -8.93
CA SER A 150 -14.97 -0.63 -8.17
C SER A 150 -14.03 -0.58 -6.96
N SER A 151 -13.39 -1.69 -6.62
CA SER A 151 -12.40 -1.77 -5.54
C SER A 151 -11.00 -1.31 -5.97
N PHE A 152 -10.75 -1.18 -7.26
CA PHE A 152 -9.46 -0.77 -7.83
C PHE A 152 -9.47 0.73 -8.16
N ASP A 153 -9.36 1.58 -7.12
CA ASP A 153 -9.42 3.04 -7.25
C ASP A 153 -8.41 3.75 -6.33
N SER A 154 -8.42 5.09 -6.34
CA SER A 154 -7.53 5.91 -5.52
C SER A 154 -7.67 5.67 -4.00
N ILE A 155 -8.82 5.17 -3.53
CA ILE A 155 -9.02 4.86 -2.11
C ILE A 155 -8.22 3.62 -1.74
N THR A 156 -8.26 2.59 -2.57
CA THR A 156 -7.47 1.37 -2.36
C THR A 156 -5.98 1.65 -2.50
N TYR A 157 -5.53 2.22 -3.61
CA TYR A 157 -4.10 2.43 -3.85
C TYR A 157 -3.53 3.60 -3.05
N GLY A 158 -4.10 4.78 -3.19
CA GLY A 158 -3.57 6.02 -2.61
C GLY A 158 -3.82 6.12 -1.11
N LYS A 159 -5.08 6.12 -0.66
CA LYS A 159 -5.38 6.19 0.78
C LYS A 159 -4.87 4.97 1.52
N GLY A 160 -5.13 3.76 1.02
CA GLY A 160 -4.70 2.53 1.65
C GLY A 160 -3.17 2.44 1.78
N GLY A 161 -2.44 2.78 0.72
CA GLY A 161 -0.97 2.85 0.75
C GLY A 161 -0.44 3.84 1.80
N GLN A 162 -1.10 5.00 1.96
CA GLN A 162 -0.74 5.97 3.01
C GLN A 162 -1.05 5.46 4.42
N VAL A 163 -2.11 4.68 4.61
CA VAL A 163 -2.41 4.04 5.90
C VAL A 163 -1.34 3.00 6.25
N VAL A 164 -0.89 2.21 5.28
CA VAL A 164 0.25 1.29 5.47
C VAL A 164 1.52 2.07 5.81
N ALA A 165 1.83 3.14 5.08
CA ALA A 165 2.98 4.00 5.34
C ALA A 165 2.94 4.62 6.75
N MET A 166 1.77 5.11 7.17
CA MET A 166 1.56 5.71 8.50
C MET A 166 1.86 4.72 9.62
N ILE A 167 1.31 3.50 9.54
CA ILE A 167 1.52 2.51 10.59
C ILE A 167 2.95 1.97 10.60
N ALA A 168 3.56 1.82 9.41
CA ALA A 168 4.97 1.44 9.28
C ALA A 168 5.89 2.48 9.94
N ALA A 169 5.64 3.76 9.70
CA ALA A 169 6.39 4.85 10.32
C ALA A 169 6.19 4.90 11.85
N PHE A 170 4.98 4.67 12.33
CA PHE A 170 4.67 4.66 13.77
C PHE A 170 5.34 3.49 14.50
N MET A 171 5.33 2.29 13.91
CA MET A 171 5.95 1.10 14.50
C MET A 171 7.48 1.13 14.43
N GLY A 172 8.03 1.86 13.47
CA GLY A 172 9.42 1.75 13.06
C GLY A 172 9.68 0.55 12.16
N ASP A 173 10.70 0.67 11.31
CA ASP A 173 10.97 -0.26 10.22
C ASP A 173 11.15 -1.71 10.68
N GLU A 174 11.94 -1.94 11.73
CA GLU A 174 12.24 -3.29 12.23
C GLU A 174 10.99 -4.02 12.72
N LYS A 175 10.15 -3.35 13.53
CA LYS A 175 8.94 -3.96 14.08
C LYS A 175 7.90 -4.20 13.00
N PHE A 176 7.71 -3.25 12.09
CA PHE A 176 6.77 -3.40 10.99
C PHE A 176 7.18 -4.57 10.08
N ARG A 177 8.45 -4.62 9.65
CA ARG A 177 9.01 -5.71 8.87
C ARG A 177 8.90 -7.07 9.58
N SER A 178 9.13 -7.11 10.90
CA SER A 178 8.93 -8.32 11.71
C SER A 178 7.48 -8.78 11.70
N GLY A 179 6.52 -7.85 11.81
CA GLY A 179 5.09 -8.15 11.70
C GLY A 179 4.69 -8.70 10.34
N VAL A 180 5.19 -8.09 9.26
CA VAL A 180 4.99 -8.58 7.89
C VAL A 180 5.52 -10.01 7.73
N ARG A 181 6.76 -10.27 8.16
CA ARG A 181 7.37 -11.61 8.08
C ARG A 181 6.59 -12.65 8.90
N ARG A 182 6.08 -12.25 10.07
CA ARG A 182 5.23 -13.12 10.90
C ARG A 182 3.93 -13.48 10.18
N TYR A 183 3.27 -12.50 9.58
CA TYR A 183 2.06 -12.72 8.79
C TYR A 183 2.32 -13.67 7.62
N MET A 184 3.39 -13.44 6.85
CA MET A 184 3.78 -14.31 5.75
C MET A 184 4.04 -15.74 6.21
N ALA A 185 4.81 -15.93 7.28
CA ALA A 185 5.14 -17.26 7.79
C ALA A 185 3.91 -18.03 8.29
N ALA A 186 2.93 -17.33 8.89
CA ALA A 186 1.72 -17.94 9.43
C ALA A 186 0.73 -18.38 8.34
N HIS A 187 0.71 -17.70 7.20
CA HIS A 187 -0.34 -17.87 6.19
C HIS A 187 0.17 -18.32 4.81
N ARG A 188 1.46 -18.61 4.66
CA ARG A 188 2.07 -19.02 3.38
C ARG A 188 1.32 -20.19 2.72
N HIS A 189 1.14 -20.11 1.42
CA HIS A 189 0.36 -21.04 0.61
C HIS A 189 -1.11 -21.16 1.04
N GLY A 190 -1.65 -20.13 1.66
CA GLY A 190 -3.01 -20.09 2.15
C GLY A 190 -3.66 -18.71 2.01
N ASN A 191 -4.77 -18.56 2.69
CA ASN A 191 -5.56 -17.33 2.69
C ASN A 191 -5.48 -16.63 4.04
N ALA A 192 -5.58 -15.30 4.01
CA ALA A 192 -5.62 -14.49 5.21
C ALA A 192 -6.54 -13.27 5.04
N THR A 193 -6.91 -12.67 6.15
CA THR A 193 -7.74 -11.48 6.23
C THR A 193 -6.94 -10.25 6.66
N SER A 194 -7.51 -9.06 6.52
CA SER A 194 -6.93 -7.85 7.11
C SER A 194 -6.73 -7.97 8.62
N ASP A 195 -7.62 -8.69 9.32
CA ASP A 195 -7.52 -8.88 10.76
C ASP A 195 -6.32 -9.73 11.17
N ASP A 196 -5.97 -10.74 10.36
CA ASP A 196 -4.76 -11.55 10.57
C ASP A 196 -3.51 -10.68 10.42
N PHE A 197 -3.50 -9.80 9.42
CA PHE A 197 -2.40 -8.85 9.23
C PHE A 197 -2.28 -7.86 10.39
N PHE A 198 -3.41 -7.25 10.83
CA PHE A 198 -3.41 -6.31 11.95
C PHE A 198 -2.95 -6.97 13.25
N ALA A 199 -3.38 -8.20 13.50
CA ALA A 199 -2.94 -8.97 14.67
C ALA A 199 -1.43 -9.23 14.65
N ALA A 200 -0.86 -9.62 13.50
CA ALA A 200 0.57 -9.85 13.35
C ALA A 200 1.38 -8.56 13.59
N LEU A 201 0.90 -7.41 13.11
CA LEU A 201 1.54 -6.12 13.36
C LEU A 201 1.47 -5.73 14.85
N ALA A 202 0.30 -5.87 15.48
CA ALA A 202 0.11 -5.54 16.89
C ALA A 202 1.00 -6.39 17.79
N GLU A 203 1.13 -7.67 17.49
CA GLU A 203 2.01 -8.59 18.22
C GLU A 203 3.49 -8.21 18.07
N ALA A 204 3.94 -7.92 16.84
CA ALA A 204 5.31 -7.51 16.58
C ALA A 204 5.67 -6.17 17.24
N ALA A 205 4.71 -5.25 17.30
CA ALA A 205 4.89 -3.97 18.01
C ALA A 205 4.86 -4.10 19.53
N GLY A 206 4.18 -5.13 20.05
CA GLY A 206 3.79 -5.22 21.45
C GLY A 206 2.75 -4.17 21.86
N ASP A 207 1.91 -3.72 20.92
CA ASP A 207 0.94 -2.65 21.12
C ASP A 207 -0.43 -3.02 20.52
N PRO A 208 -1.41 -3.41 21.34
CA PRO A 208 -2.74 -3.80 20.88
C PRO A 208 -3.56 -2.65 20.28
N ARG A 209 -3.14 -1.38 20.49
CA ARG A 209 -3.83 -0.21 19.93
C ARG A 209 -3.69 -0.11 18.41
N ILE A 210 -2.75 -0.82 17.80
CA ILE A 210 -2.55 -0.87 16.34
C ILE A 210 -3.81 -1.38 15.64
N VAL A 211 -4.45 -2.43 16.15
CA VAL A 211 -5.66 -2.99 15.53
C VAL A 211 -6.79 -1.96 15.44
N PRO A 212 -7.26 -1.34 16.54
CA PRO A 212 -8.33 -0.35 16.46
C PRO A 212 -7.89 0.92 15.69
N ALA A 213 -6.60 1.27 15.71
CA ALA A 213 -6.10 2.39 14.90
C ALA A 213 -6.26 2.10 13.40
N LEU A 214 -5.77 0.96 12.92
CA LEU A 214 -5.93 0.55 11.52
C LEU A 214 -7.41 0.47 11.12
N ARG A 215 -8.25 -0.19 11.93
CA ARG A 215 -9.70 -0.27 11.67
C ARG A 215 -10.36 1.10 11.58
N SER A 216 -9.93 2.09 12.36
CA SER A 216 -10.47 3.44 12.28
C SER A 216 -10.23 4.12 10.93
N PHE A 217 -9.22 3.69 10.17
CA PHE A 217 -8.95 4.16 8.81
C PHE A 217 -9.55 3.27 7.73
N THR A 218 -9.57 1.96 7.94
CA THR A 218 -10.00 1.00 6.91
C THR A 218 -11.51 0.84 6.83
N ASP A 219 -12.20 0.91 7.97
CA ASP A 219 -13.62 0.56 8.08
C ASP A 219 -14.55 1.79 8.00
N GLN A 220 -13.99 3.00 7.86
CA GLN A 220 -14.76 4.24 7.70
C GLN A 220 -14.20 5.11 6.58
N GLN A 221 -15.13 5.84 5.95
CA GLN A 221 -14.84 6.82 4.93
C GLN A 221 -14.27 8.10 5.54
N GLY A 222 -13.42 8.80 4.79
CA GLY A 222 -12.91 10.13 5.13
C GLY A 222 -11.50 10.12 5.73
N VAL A 223 -10.96 11.30 5.89
CA VAL A 223 -9.63 11.57 6.40
C VAL A 223 -9.74 12.47 7.63
N PRO A 224 -8.96 12.23 8.71
CA PRO A 224 -8.96 13.13 9.87
C PRO A 224 -8.27 14.46 9.55
N LEU A 225 -8.92 15.55 9.93
CA LEU A 225 -8.31 16.88 10.08
C LEU A 225 -7.93 17.08 11.54
N LEU A 226 -6.64 17.18 11.83
CA LEU A 226 -6.13 17.41 13.17
C LEU A 226 -5.77 18.88 13.34
N ILE A 227 -6.30 19.52 14.36
CA ILE A 227 -5.99 20.92 14.72
C ILE A 227 -5.23 20.92 16.04
N PHE A 228 -3.98 21.35 15.98
CA PHE A 228 -3.12 21.49 17.14
C PHE A 228 -3.21 22.91 17.69
N GLY A 229 -3.45 23.01 18.99
CA GLY A 229 -3.45 24.27 19.71
C GLY A 229 -2.49 24.23 20.90
N ARG A 230 -2.14 25.41 21.41
CA ARG A 230 -1.33 25.55 22.64
C ARG A 230 -2.01 26.53 23.60
N LYS A 231 -2.16 26.12 24.83
CA LYS A 231 -2.63 26.99 25.92
C LYS A 231 -1.67 26.87 27.10
N GLY A 232 -0.79 27.90 27.24
CA GLY A 232 0.31 27.85 28.19
C GLY A 232 1.29 26.70 27.85
N ASN A 233 1.51 25.79 28.79
CA ASN A 233 2.35 24.62 28.65
C ASN A 233 1.57 23.36 28.20
N ARG A 234 0.29 23.49 27.87
CA ARG A 234 -0.53 22.35 27.42
C ARG A 234 -0.74 22.44 25.91
N PHE A 235 -0.52 21.32 25.25
CA PHE A 235 -0.95 21.11 23.86
C PHE A 235 -2.36 20.53 23.87
N THR A 236 -3.16 21.00 22.92
CA THR A 236 -4.51 20.46 22.67
C THR A 236 -4.56 19.95 21.26
N VAL A 237 -5.24 18.83 21.05
CA VAL A 237 -5.52 18.28 19.72
C VAL A 237 -7.04 18.11 19.64
N SER A 238 -7.63 18.67 18.60
CA SER A 238 -9.00 18.33 18.21
C SER A 238 -8.99 17.68 16.84
N GLN A 239 -9.96 16.83 16.57
CA GLN A 239 -10.10 16.22 15.25
C GLN A 239 -11.53 16.38 14.74
N SER A 240 -11.63 16.51 13.43
CA SER A 240 -12.87 16.41 12.66
C SER A 240 -12.59 15.68 11.36
N ARG A 241 -13.61 15.30 10.62
CA ARG A 241 -13.41 14.84 9.25
C ARG A 241 -13.02 16.03 8.35
N TYR A 242 -12.00 15.83 7.50
CA TYR A 242 -11.68 16.75 6.42
C TYR A 242 -12.80 16.70 5.36
N VAL A 243 -13.35 17.87 5.03
CA VAL A 243 -14.44 18.01 4.05
C VAL A 243 -14.23 19.30 3.24
N PRO A 244 -14.85 19.43 2.05
CA PRO A 244 -14.82 20.67 1.27
C PRO A 244 -15.36 21.89 2.05
N LEU A 245 -14.92 23.07 1.68
CA LEU A 245 -15.37 24.31 2.28
C LEU A 245 -16.91 24.48 2.20
N GLY A 246 -17.52 24.86 3.31
CA GLY A 246 -18.98 25.03 3.41
C GLY A 246 -19.75 23.76 3.71
N VAL A 247 -19.07 22.61 3.81
CA VAL A 247 -19.69 21.33 4.17
C VAL A 247 -19.53 21.09 5.67
N ALA A 248 -20.60 20.72 6.36
CA ALA A 248 -20.54 20.30 7.76
C ALA A 248 -19.93 18.89 7.88
N PRO A 249 -18.83 18.70 8.65
CA PRO A 249 -18.23 17.39 8.78
C PRO A 249 -19.13 16.46 9.60
N PRO A 250 -19.28 15.17 9.19
CA PRO A 250 -19.89 14.15 10.02
C PRO A 250 -19.08 13.93 11.32
N ALA A 251 -19.75 13.46 12.37
CA ALA A 251 -19.10 13.10 13.62
C ALA A 251 -18.35 11.75 13.47
N THR A 252 -17.21 11.79 12.81
CA THR A 252 -16.33 10.64 12.59
C THR A 252 -15.03 10.87 13.34
N GLN A 253 -14.50 9.82 13.98
CA GLN A 253 -13.24 9.89 14.73
C GLN A 253 -12.30 8.76 14.31
N TRP A 254 -10.99 9.06 14.33
CA TRP A 254 -9.91 8.12 14.06
C TRP A 254 -8.98 8.00 15.27
N ILE A 255 -8.30 6.89 15.37
CA ILE A 255 -7.19 6.72 16.29
C ILE A 255 -5.92 7.00 15.49
N VAL A 256 -5.44 8.24 15.57
CA VAL A 256 -4.30 8.71 14.80
C VAL A 256 -3.02 8.56 15.60
N PRO A 257 -2.00 7.86 15.11
CA PRO A 257 -0.67 7.84 15.73
C PRO A 257 -0.05 9.25 15.67
N VAL A 258 0.34 9.77 16.82
CA VAL A 258 1.00 11.08 16.92
C VAL A 258 2.30 10.90 17.70
N CYS A 259 3.42 11.34 17.11
CA CYS A 259 4.70 11.46 17.80
C CYS A 259 4.81 12.89 18.39
N ALA A 260 5.07 12.97 19.69
CA ALA A 260 5.21 14.25 20.44
C ALA A 260 6.62 14.39 21.00
#